data_7eb0e3e1bd4dc16809cb1c79d155dbaa
#
_entry.id   7eb0e3e1bd4dc16809cb1c79d155dbaa
#
_cell.length_a   1.000
_cell.length_b   1.000
_cell.length_c   1.000
_cell.angle_alpha   90.00
_cell.angle_beta   90.00
_cell.angle_gamma   90.00
#
_symmetry.space_group_name_H-M   'P 1'
#
loop_
_entity.id
_entity.type
_entity.pdbx_description
1 polymer ?
#
loop_
_entity_poly.entity_id
_entity_poly.type
_entity_poly.pdbx_seq_one_letter_code
_entity_poly.pdbx_strand_id
1 'polypeptide(L)'
;PDHFDREAAEEFSARHKNALVYIPSRREPAPETLSVGNFTVELHRVRHTQVAGYGKSTVDAMIVSCEGNCVYVASDTAPEAAIHEGILAGRKPDAAFWNGEMLLYKPERALLHVCAEKSFIYHIPIDPQDGLRRKLERIVSRYPEELENVRLLAAYPSVITL
;
A
#
# COMPACT_ATOMS: atom_id res chain seq x y z
N PRO A 1 -0.63 7.48 -15.60
CA PRO A 1 -0.97 6.49 -14.60
C PRO A 1 -1.69 5.34 -15.25
N ASP A 2 -1.12 4.19 -15.07
CA ASP A 2 -1.44 2.92 -15.70
C ASP A 2 -2.58 2.17 -14.97
N HIS A 3 -3.01 2.67 -13.80
CA HIS A 3 -4.05 2.05 -12.97
C HIS A 3 -5.29 2.92 -12.77
N PHE A 4 -5.39 4.07 -13.41
CA PHE A 4 -6.53 4.95 -13.26
C PHE A 4 -7.31 5.08 -14.58
N ASP A 5 -8.52 4.56 -14.58
CA ASP A 5 -9.50 4.72 -15.64
C ASP A 5 -10.51 5.81 -15.26
N ARG A 6 -10.40 6.97 -15.90
CA ARG A 6 -11.26 8.11 -15.64
C ARG A 6 -12.71 7.83 -16.02
N GLU A 7 -12.95 7.20 -17.15
CA GLU A 7 -14.30 6.91 -17.65
C GLU A 7 -15.01 5.95 -16.69
N ALA A 8 -14.33 4.88 -16.27
CA ALA A 8 -14.85 3.95 -15.28
C ALA A 8 -15.15 4.63 -13.93
N ALA A 9 -14.30 5.55 -13.47
CA ALA A 9 -14.51 6.31 -12.23
C ALA A 9 -15.71 7.25 -12.33
N GLU A 10 -15.89 7.93 -13.46
CA GLU A 10 -17.03 8.82 -13.73
C GLU A 10 -18.35 8.00 -13.83
N GLU A 11 -18.33 6.86 -14.52
CA GLU A 11 -19.46 5.94 -14.59
C GLU A 11 -19.84 5.38 -13.21
N PHE A 12 -18.87 4.98 -12.41
CA PHE A 12 -19.10 4.52 -11.03
C PHE A 12 -19.76 5.63 -10.20
N SER A 13 -19.22 6.84 -10.25
CA SER A 13 -19.76 8.00 -9.51
C SER A 13 -21.19 8.32 -9.94
N ALA A 14 -21.52 8.22 -11.23
CA ALA A 14 -22.86 8.44 -11.74
C ALA A 14 -23.88 7.40 -11.23
N ARG A 15 -23.45 6.14 -11.08
CA ARG A 15 -24.29 5.04 -10.57
C ARG A 15 -24.44 5.03 -9.05
N HIS A 16 -23.40 5.48 -8.33
CA HIS A 16 -23.32 5.42 -6.87
C HIS A 16 -23.24 6.83 -6.26
N LYS A 17 -24.35 7.57 -6.31
CA LYS A 17 -24.41 8.99 -5.89
C LYS A 17 -24.01 9.25 -4.43
N ASN A 18 -24.06 8.22 -3.58
CA ASN A 18 -23.66 8.30 -2.17
C ASN A 18 -22.19 7.90 -1.94
N ALA A 19 -21.47 7.47 -2.99
CA ALA A 19 -20.07 7.14 -2.89
C ALA A 19 -19.21 8.39 -3.08
N LEU A 20 -18.23 8.58 -2.20
CA LEU A 20 -17.16 9.55 -2.40
C LEU A 20 -16.13 8.94 -3.35
N VAL A 21 -16.01 9.51 -4.53
CA VAL A 21 -14.98 9.13 -5.50
C VAL A 21 -13.88 10.19 -5.48
N TYR A 22 -12.73 9.84 -4.88
CA TYR A 22 -11.56 10.69 -4.88
C TYR A 22 -10.69 10.40 -6.10
N ILE A 23 -10.51 11.40 -6.94
CA ILE A 23 -9.67 11.31 -8.14
C ILE A 23 -8.45 12.20 -7.93
N PRO A 24 -7.23 11.62 -7.76
CA PRO A 24 -6.02 12.40 -7.59
C PRO A 24 -5.78 13.32 -8.79
N SER A 25 -5.63 14.61 -8.54
CA SER A 25 -5.27 15.59 -9.56
C SER A 25 -3.77 15.88 -9.52
N ARG A 26 -3.14 16.02 -10.67
CA ARG A 26 -1.74 16.48 -10.77
C ARG A 26 -1.56 17.94 -10.35
N ARG A 27 -2.63 18.71 -10.36
CA ARG A 27 -2.60 20.18 -10.15
C ARG A 27 -3.05 20.60 -8.75
N GLU A 28 -3.75 19.72 -8.05
CA GLU A 28 -4.29 20.02 -6.72
C GLU A 28 -3.56 19.16 -5.69
N PRO A 29 -3.20 19.71 -4.53
CA PRO A 29 -2.68 18.90 -3.44
C PRO A 29 -3.77 17.89 -3.03
N ALA A 30 -3.35 16.69 -2.64
CA ALA A 30 -4.28 15.73 -2.06
C ALA A 30 -4.88 16.32 -0.78
N PRO A 31 -6.17 16.10 -0.48
CA PRO A 31 -6.69 16.39 0.83
C PRO A 31 -5.91 15.59 1.87
N GLU A 32 -5.54 16.23 2.97
CA GLU A 32 -4.78 15.56 4.02
C GLU A 32 -5.64 14.51 4.74
N THR A 33 -6.94 14.78 4.89
CA THR A 33 -7.85 13.89 5.60
C THR A 33 -9.24 13.92 4.99
N LEU A 34 -9.81 12.73 4.77
CA LEU A 34 -11.19 12.51 4.34
C LEU A 34 -11.95 11.77 5.45
N SER A 35 -13.20 12.17 5.69
CA SER A 35 -14.10 11.44 6.58
C SER A 35 -15.27 10.86 5.78
N VAL A 36 -15.48 9.55 5.90
CA VAL A 36 -16.52 8.81 5.17
C VAL A 36 -17.23 7.86 6.14
N GLY A 37 -18.39 8.25 6.64
CA GLY A 37 -19.07 7.51 7.72
C GLY A 37 -18.18 7.44 8.96
N ASN A 38 -17.93 6.23 9.47
CA ASN A 38 -17.05 5.99 10.62
C ASN A 38 -15.57 5.90 10.23
N PHE A 39 -15.24 6.02 8.95
CA PHE A 39 -13.86 5.95 8.48
C PHE A 39 -13.22 7.33 8.42
N THR A 40 -11.97 7.39 8.83
CA THR A 40 -11.05 8.50 8.56
C THR A 40 -9.94 7.99 7.65
N VAL A 41 -9.69 8.69 6.54
CA VAL A 41 -8.64 8.36 5.57
C VAL A 41 -7.67 9.53 5.50
N GLU A 42 -6.46 9.33 5.96
CA GLU A 42 -5.36 10.28 5.79
C GLU A 42 -4.62 9.95 4.50
N LEU A 43 -4.43 10.95 3.64
CA LEU A 43 -3.73 10.82 2.36
C LEU A 43 -2.37 11.51 2.44
N HIS A 44 -1.33 10.76 2.12
CA HIS A 44 0.06 11.22 2.14
C HIS A 44 0.64 11.13 0.74
N ARG A 45 0.77 12.28 0.07
CA ARG A 45 1.36 12.33 -1.27
C ARG A 45 2.87 12.16 -1.20
N VAL A 46 3.35 11.09 -1.79
CA VAL A 46 4.75 10.68 -1.75
C VAL A 46 5.27 10.28 -3.13
N ARG A 47 6.57 10.03 -3.22
CA ARG A 47 7.20 9.57 -4.44
C ARG A 47 6.76 8.14 -4.77
N HIS A 48 6.38 7.93 -6.02
CA HIS A 48 6.13 6.60 -6.59
C HIS A 48 7.43 5.80 -6.69
N THR A 49 7.36 4.48 -6.59
CA THR A 49 8.49 3.60 -6.88
C THR A 49 9.06 3.87 -8.29
N GLN A 50 10.37 3.70 -8.44
CA GLN A 50 11.03 4.00 -9.71
C GLN A 50 10.78 2.88 -10.71
N VAL A 51 9.72 3.02 -11.50
CA VAL A 51 9.58 2.27 -12.74
C VAL A 51 10.16 3.12 -13.87
N ALA A 52 10.89 2.51 -14.79
CA ALA A 52 11.50 3.21 -15.93
C ALA A 52 10.46 4.07 -16.67
N GLY A 53 10.70 5.38 -16.75
CA GLY A 53 9.79 6.36 -17.34
C GLY A 53 8.89 7.13 -16.35
N TYR A 54 8.77 6.72 -15.09
CA TYR A 54 7.88 7.35 -14.08
C TYR A 54 8.62 8.10 -12.96
N GLY A 55 9.90 8.36 -13.10
CA GLY A 55 10.80 8.88 -12.05
C GLY A 55 10.43 10.19 -11.35
N LYS A 56 9.31 10.84 -11.71
CA LYS A 56 8.76 12.03 -11.05
C LYS A 56 7.29 11.87 -10.69
N SER A 57 6.74 10.68 -10.79
CA SER A 57 5.33 10.43 -10.44
C SER A 57 5.18 10.37 -8.93
N THR A 58 4.02 10.83 -8.45
CA THR A 58 3.63 10.70 -7.06
C THR A 58 2.45 9.75 -6.94
N VAL A 59 2.30 9.17 -5.76
CA VAL A 59 1.23 8.29 -5.36
C VAL A 59 0.74 8.70 -3.97
N ASP A 60 -0.50 8.37 -3.65
CA ASP A 60 -1.02 8.60 -2.32
C ASP A 60 -0.91 7.31 -1.50
N ALA A 61 -0.08 7.32 -0.46
CA ALA A 61 -0.15 6.35 0.63
C ALA A 61 -1.28 6.74 1.58
N MET A 62 -1.90 5.78 2.24
CA MET A 62 -3.11 6.03 3.03
C MET A 62 -3.01 5.41 4.42
N ILE A 63 -3.53 6.13 5.43
CA ILE A 63 -3.88 5.56 6.72
C ILE A 63 -5.39 5.59 6.84
N VAL A 64 -6.00 4.42 7.01
CA VAL A 64 -7.43 4.25 7.16
C VAL A 64 -7.73 3.85 8.59
N SER A 65 -8.53 4.64 9.29
CA SER A 65 -8.92 4.37 10.68
C SER A 65 -10.43 4.22 10.80
N CYS A 66 -10.87 3.27 11.61
CA CYS A 66 -12.28 3.04 11.91
C CYS A 66 -12.42 2.35 13.27
N GLU A 67 -13.20 2.93 14.17
CA GLU A 67 -13.54 2.34 15.47
C GLU A 67 -12.34 1.85 16.30
N GLY A 68 -11.25 2.60 16.26
CA GLY A 68 -10.00 2.28 16.98
C GLY A 68 -9.03 1.37 16.21
N ASN A 69 -9.45 0.79 15.10
CA ASN A 69 -8.57 0.03 14.21
C ASN A 69 -7.89 0.96 13.21
N CYS A 70 -6.68 0.61 12.81
CA CYS A 70 -5.86 1.39 11.90
C CYS A 70 -5.19 0.50 10.86
N VAL A 71 -5.32 0.86 9.60
CA VAL A 71 -4.69 0.17 8.47
C VAL A 71 -3.84 1.14 7.68
N TYR A 72 -2.61 0.75 7.37
CA TYR A 72 -1.73 1.47 6.48
C TYR A 72 -1.70 0.82 5.09
N VAL A 73 -1.85 1.62 4.04
CA VAL A 73 -1.71 1.18 2.64
C VAL A 73 -0.62 2.01 1.99
N ALA A 74 0.52 1.37 1.73
CA ALA A 74 1.68 2.05 1.15
C ALA A 74 1.47 2.47 -0.31
N SER A 75 0.50 1.88 -1.02
CA SER A 75 0.37 2.03 -2.48
C SER A 75 1.69 1.70 -3.18
N ASP A 76 1.95 2.29 -4.34
CA ASP A 76 3.21 2.12 -5.06
C ASP A 76 4.28 3.14 -4.62
N THR A 77 4.31 3.42 -3.33
CA THR A 77 5.34 4.29 -2.72
C THR A 77 6.73 3.70 -2.94
N ALA A 78 7.70 4.58 -3.19
CA ALA A 78 9.10 4.19 -3.27
C ALA A 78 9.51 3.39 -2.01
N PRO A 79 10.27 2.28 -2.17
CA PRO A 79 10.66 1.41 -1.06
C PRO A 79 11.80 2.04 -0.24
N GLU A 80 11.51 3.16 0.41
CA GLU A 80 12.42 3.90 1.28
C GLU A 80 11.84 3.95 2.69
N ALA A 81 12.50 3.28 3.63
CA ALA A 81 12.05 3.19 5.02
C ALA A 81 11.68 4.56 5.62
N ALA A 82 12.50 5.58 5.38
CA ALA A 82 12.28 6.92 5.91
C ALA A 82 10.96 7.58 5.45
N ILE A 83 10.47 7.27 4.25
CA ILE A 83 9.18 7.77 3.77
C ILE A 83 8.06 7.19 4.62
N HIS A 84 8.06 5.89 4.82
CA HIS A 84 7.02 5.18 5.57
C HIS A 84 7.07 5.50 7.06
N GLU A 85 8.25 5.60 7.65
CA GLU A 85 8.44 6.06 9.04
C GLU A 85 7.89 7.47 9.25
N GLY A 86 8.13 8.36 8.29
CA GLY A 86 7.59 9.73 8.31
C GLY A 86 6.06 9.76 8.25
N ILE A 87 5.43 8.92 7.41
CA ILE A 87 3.97 8.82 7.31
C ILE A 87 3.38 8.24 8.60
N LEU A 88 3.96 7.16 9.10
CA LEU A 88 3.47 6.47 10.30
C LEU A 88 3.69 7.31 11.57
N ALA A 89 4.74 8.14 11.61
CA ALA A 89 5.04 9.04 12.73
C ALA A 89 4.97 8.34 14.11
N GLY A 90 5.51 7.11 14.18
CA GLY A 90 5.52 6.29 15.38
C GLY A 90 4.21 5.52 15.65
N ARG A 91 3.19 5.66 14.82
CA ARG A 91 1.97 4.83 14.88
C ARG A 91 2.28 3.39 14.48
N LYS A 92 1.62 2.44 15.13
CA LYS A 92 1.68 1.03 14.80
C LYS A 92 0.29 0.56 14.34
N PRO A 93 0.01 0.52 13.03
CA PRO A 93 -1.27 0.02 12.54
C PRO A 93 -1.47 -1.47 12.83
N ASP A 94 -2.73 -1.90 12.95
CA ASP A 94 -3.11 -3.31 13.11
C ASP A 94 -2.71 -4.12 11.88
N ALA A 95 -2.77 -3.49 10.70
CA ALA A 95 -2.31 -4.07 9.46
C ALA A 95 -1.65 -3.04 8.56
N ALA A 96 -0.65 -3.47 7.79
CA ALA A 96 -0.03 -2.67 6.74
C ALA A 96 0.06 -3.46 5.43
N PHE A 97 -0.25 -2.77 4.33
CA PHE A 97 -0.19 -3.30 2.98
C PHE A 97 0.96 -2.64 2.23
N TRP A 98 1.88 -3.46 1.72
CA TRP A 98 3.13 -3.02 1.13
C TRP A 98 3.28 -3.57 -0.29
N ASN A 99 3.88 -2.79 -1.18
CA ASN A 99 4.30 -3.35 -2.47
C ASN A 99 5.47 -4.33 -2.30
N GLY A 100 5.63 -5.25 -3.26
CA GLY A 100 6.63 -6.32 -3.19
C GLY A 100 8.08 -5.84 -3.10
N GLU A 101 8.38 -4.62 -3.54
CA GLU A 101 9.74 -4.09 -3.52
C GLU A 101 10.29 -3.88 -2.09
N MET A 102 9.41 -3.65 -1.11
CA MET A 102 9.79 -3.52 0.29
C MET A 102 10.57 -4.74 0.82
N LEU A 103 10.32 -5.93 0.29
CA LEU A 103 11.06 -7.15 0.67
C LEU A 103 12.46 -7.23 0.05
N LEU A 104 12.74 -6.51 -1.02
CA LEU A 104 13.98 -6.66 -1.78
C LEU A 104 15.19 -6.04 -1.08
N TYR A 105 14.97 -5.06 -0.24
CA TYR A 105 16.02 -4.30 0.43
C TYR A 105 16.02 -4.55 1.93
N LYS A 106 17.21 -4.63 2.53
CA LYS A 106 17.33 -5.01 3.95
C LYS A 106 16.76 -3.97 4.92
N PRO A 107 17.00 -2.66 4.77
CA PRO A 107 16.43 -1.65 5.67
C PRO A 107 14.91 -1.64 5.66
N GLU A 108 14.30 -1.68 4.47
CA GLU A 108 12.86 -1.66 4.27
C GLU A 108 12.21 -2.93 4.82
N ARG A 109 12.87 -4.08 4.63
CA ARG A 109 12.41 -5.36 5.16
C ARG A 109 12.36 -5.38 6.69
N ALA A 110 13.33 -4.76 7.37
CA ALA A 110 13.31 -4.61 8.82
C ALA A 110 12.09 -3.79 9.28
N LEU A 111 11.68 -2.77 8.51
CA LEU A 111 10.50 -1.98 8.80
C LEU A 111 9.21 -2.82 8.80
N LEU A 112 9.07 -3.78 7.86
CA LEU A 112 7.89 -4.64 7.77
C LEU A 112 7.61 -5.41 9.06
N HIS A 113 8.66 -5.80 9.78
CA HIS A 113 8.54 -6.55 11.03
C HIS A 113 8.05 -5.68 12.18
N VAL A 114 8.50 -4.42 12.27
CA VAL A 114 8.30 -3.61 13.47
C VAL A 114 7.15 -2.61 13.37
N CYS A 115 6.75 -2.22 12.18
CA CYS A 115 5.85 -1.08 12.00
C CYS A 115 4.36 -1.41 12.10
N ALA A 116 3.95 -2.67 11.99
CA ALA A 116 2.56 -3.10 12.07
C ALA A 116 2.45 -4.45 12.79
N GLU A 117 1.25 -4.78 13.28
CA GLU A 117 1.00 -6.11 13.87
C GLU A 117 1.00 -7.20 12.78
N LYS A 118 0.39 -6.90 11.63
CA LYS A 118 0.34 -7.76 10.45
C LYS A 118 0.80 -7.00 9.22
N SER A 119 1.70 -7.55 8.44
CA SER A 119 2.19 -6.97 7.19
C SER A 119 1.81 -7.85 6.01
N PHE A 120 1.19 -7.25 5.01
CA PHE A 120 0.73 -7.92 3.79
C PHE A 120 1.44 -7.37 2.58
N ILE A 121 2.05 -8.24 1.81
CA ILE A 121 2.74 -7.87 0.58
C ILE A 121 1.81 -8.11 -0.60
N TYR A 122 1.49 -7.08 -1.33
CA TYR A 122 0.73 -7.15 -2.59
C TYR A 122 1.61 -6.77 -3.79
N HIS A 123 1.01 -6.62 -4.96
CA HIS A 123 1.74 -6.36 -6.22
C HIS A 123 2.70 -7.49 -6.58
N ILE A 124 2.27 -8.72 -6.30
CA ILE A 124 3.01 -9.94 -6.59
C ILE A 124 2.51 -10.49 -7.92
N PRO A 125 3.37 -10.82 -8.88
CA PRO A 125 2.97 -11.46 -10.11
C PRO A 125 2.13 -12.73 -9.87
N ILE A 126 1.03 -12.89 -10.62
CA ILE A 126 0.11 -14.03 -10.46
C ILE A 126 0.78 -15.32 -10.90
N ASP A 127 1.60 -15.27 -11.95
CA ASP A 127 2.33 -16.44 -12.45
C ASP A 127 3.33 -16.94 -11.39
N PRO A 128 3.19 -18.17 -10.88
CA PRO A 128 4.13 -18.75 -9.91
C PRO A 128 5.53 -18.97 -10.48
N GLN A 129 5.70 -18.94 -11.79
CA GLN A 129 7.01 -19.05 -12.44
C GLN A 129 7.71 -17.71 -12.63
N ASP A 130 7.03 -16.59 -12.35
CA ASP A 130 7.62 -15.26 -12.45
C ASP A 130 8.86 -15.13 -11.53
N GLY A 131 9.89 -14.49 -12.05
CA GLY A 131 11.17 -14.36 -11.35
C GLY A 131 11.08 -13.52 -10.08
N LEU A 132 10.26 -12.45 -10.10
CA LEU A 132 10.03 -11.60 -8.93
C LEU A 132 9.26 -12.37 -7.87
N ARG A 133 8.16 -13.04 -8.21
CA ARG A 133 7.37 -13.84 -7.27
C ARG A 133 8.25 -14.87 -6.56
N ARG A 134 9.00 -15.67 -7.31
CA ARG A 134 9.91 -16.67 -6.71
C ARG A 134 10.99 -16.05 -5.81
N LYS A 135 11.45 -14.84 -6.16
CA LYS A 135 12.41 -14.10 -5.33
C LYS A 135 11.78 -13.69 -4.00
N LEU A 136 10.55 -13.14 -4.02
CA LEU A 136 9.83 -12.73 -2.82
C LEU A 136 9.52 -13.93 -1.90
N GLU A 137 9.02 -15.03 -2.45
CA GLU A 137 8.76 -16.28 -1.72
C GLU A 137 10.03 -16.82 -1.07
N ARG A 138 11.15 -16.80 -1.79
CA ARG A 138 12.47 -17.21 -1.25
C ARG A 138 12.93 -16.32 -0.10
N ILE A 139 12.71 -15.02 -0.18
CA ILE A 139 13.07 -14.09 0.89
C ILE A 139 12.26 -14.40 2.16
N VAL A 140 10.95 -14.55 2.07
CA VAL A 140 10.10 -14.88 3.22
C VAL A 140 10.51 -16.21 3.83
N SER A 141 10.78 -17.23 3.01
CA SER A 141 11.23 -18.54 3.50
C SER A 141 12.63 -18.50 4.15
N ARG A 142 13.49 -17.58 3.73
CA ARG A 142 14.87 -17.47 4.25
C ARG A 142 14.94 -16.75 5.60
N TYR A 143 13.99 -15.87 5.88
CA TYR A 143 13.98 -15.03 7.08
C TYR A 143 12.68 -15.20 7.88
N PRO A 144 12.33 -16.42 8.32
CA PRO A 144 11.05 -16.71 8.95
C PRO A 144 10.84 -15.97 10.27
N GLU A 145 11.90 -15.76 11.05
CA GLU A 145 11.81 -15.03 12.33
C GLU A 145 11.65 -13.54 12.12
N GLU A 146 12.41 -12.94 11.17
CA GLU A 146 12.30 -11.51 10.85
C GLU A 146 10.97 -11.16 10.17
N LEU A 147 10.30 -12.13 9.53
CA LEU A 147 9.11 -11.93 8.71
C LEU A 147 7.92 -12.77 9.20
N GLU A 148 7.88 -13.09 10.49
CA GLU A 148 6.82 -13.92 11.09
C GLU A 148 5.41 -13.34 10.91
N ASN A 149 5.32 -11.99 10.96
CA ASN A 149 4.08 -11.24 10.77
C ASN A 149 3.80 -10.87 9.30
N VAL A 150 4.66 -11.27 8.35
CA VAL A 150 4.55 -10.93 6.94
C VAL A 150 3.85 -12.03 6.16
N ARG A 151 2.88 -11.68 5.32
CA ARG A 151 2.15 -12.60 4.43
C ARG A 151 2.18 -12.10 3.00
N LEU A 152 2.41 -12.99 2.05
CA LEU A 152 2.35 -12.70 0.62
C LEU A 152 0.91 -12.88 0.12
N LEU A 153 0.34 -11.86 -0.49
CA LEU A 153 -0.96 -11.91 -1.16
C LEU A 153 -0.77 -12.41 -2.61
N ALA A 154 -0.37 -13.65 -2.75
CA ALA A 154 -0.05 -14.27 -4.04
C ALA A 154 -1.23 -14.98 -4.69
N ALA A 155 -2.37 -15.04 -4.05
CA ALA A 155 -3.63 -15.60 -4.56
C ALA A 155 -4.70 -14.51 -4.62
N TYR A 156 -5.59 -14.59 -5.62
CA TYR A 156 -6.69 -13.64 -5.79
C TYR A 156 -8.01 -14.40 -6.03
N PRO A 157 -9.14 -14.01 -5.41
CA PRO A 157 -9.22 -13.01 -4.36
C PRO A 157 -8.69 -13.50 -3.01
N SER A 158 -8.18 -12.59 -2.18
CA SER A 158 -7.78 -12.88 -0.81
C SER A 158 -8.67 -12.12 0.17
N VAL A 159 -9.19 -12.79 1.19
CA VAL A 159 -9.93 -12.20 2.31
C VAL A 159 -9.04 -12.22 3.53
N ILE A 160 -8.91 -11.07 4.19
CA ILE A 160 -8.09 -10.89 5.39
C ILE A 160 -9.03 -10.49 6.51
N THR A 161 -8.97 -11.21 7.62
CA THR A 161 -9.61 -10.82 8.88
C THR A 161 -8.55 -10.20 9.79
N LEU A 162 -8.79 -8.98 10.21
CA LEU A 162 -7.95 -8.21 11.13
C LEU A 162 -8.24 -8.58 12.59
#